data_a7070e25ae8fde15d407ce4d54e4755f
#
_entry.id   a7070e25ae8fde15d407ce4d54e4755f
#
_cell.length_a   1.000
_cell.length_b   1.000
_cell.length_c   1.000
_cell.angle_alpha   90.00
_cell.angle_beta   90.00
_cell.angle_gamma   90.00
#
_symmetry.space_group_name_H-M   'P 1'
#
loop_
_entity.id
_entity.type
_entity.pdbx_description
1 polymer ?
#
loop_
_entity_poly.entity_id
_entity_poly.type
_entity_poly.pdbx_seq_one_letter_code
_entity_poly.pdbx_strand_id
1 'polypeptide(L)'
;KRLDIPNFTPRFALQQVGTDALRTHFHPDIWVAACERRIVSTEKSVVISDCRFFNELQAIKNLGGKTAVVWRYDKPEWWNNASILNQASVSKKPMHIVDGMKARHPDVHKSEWSWAGWKFDIELLNTSTLEELRRHTLDKIVR
;
A
#
# COMPACT_ATOMS: atom_id res chain seq x y z
N LYS A 1 12.33 -29.17 13.82
CA LYS A 1 10.88 -29.04 13.54
C LYS A 1 10.32 -28.01 14.53
N ARG A 2 10.24 -26.75 14.15
CA ARG A 2 9.79 -25.72 15.11
C ARG A 2 8.37 -25.24 14.86
N LEU A 3 7.94 -25.20 13.61
CA LEU A 3 6.57 -24.88 13.23
C LEU A 3 6.23 -25.70 12.00
N ASP A 4 5.28 -26.60 12.14
CA ASP A 4 4.79 -27.45 11.05
C ASP A 4 3.47 -26.84 10.53
N ILE A 5 3.58 -25.62 10.00
CA ILE A 5 2.46 -24.90 9.39
C ILE A 5 2.54 -25.14 7.89
N PRO A 6 1.55 -25.82 7.29
CA PRO A 6 1.51 -26.01 5.84
C PRO A 6 1.59 -24.67 5.10
N ASN A 7 2.41 -24.62 4.06
CA ASN A 7 2.61 -23.40 3.23
C ASN A 7 3.17 -22.17 3.97
N PHE A 8 3.81 -22.37 5.12
CA PHE A 8 4.43 -21.27 5.85
C PHE A 8 5.56 -20.63 5.07
N THR A 9 5.41 -19.35 4.75
CA THR A 9 6.45 -18.51 4.17
C THR A 9 6.63 -17.25 5.04
N PRO A 10 7.82 -16.61 5.02
CA PRO A 10 8.01 -15.32 5.70
C PRO A 10 6.98 -14.26 5.26
N ARG A 11 6.61 -14.23 3.97
CA ARG A 11 5.57 -13.35 3.44
C ARG A 11 4.21 -13.63 4.09
N PHE A 12 3.81 -14.90 4.17
CA PHE A 12 2.58 -15.31 4.84
C PHE A 12 2.57 -14.86 6.30
N ALA A 13 3.65 -15.09 7.04
CA ALA A 13 3.76 -14.67 8.43
C ALA A 13 3.62 -13.15 8.60
N LEU A 14 4.27 -12.37 7.75
CA LEU A 14 4.17 -10.90 7.78
C LEU A 14 2.75 -10.41 7.45
N GLN A 15 2.06 -11.03 6.52
CA GLN A 15 0.67 -10.70 6.20
C GLN A 15 -0.26 -11.04 7.35
N GLN A 16 -0.14 -12.24 7.94
CA GLN A 16 -0.97 -12.67 9.07
C GLN A 16 -0.76 -11.80 10.31
N VAL A 17 0.48 -11.52 10.68
CA VAL A 17 0.76 -10.69 11.86
C VAL A 17 0.49 -9.21 11.58
N GLY A 18 1.03 -8.68 10.50
CA GLY A 18 0.98 -7.24 10.22
C GLY A 18 -0.39 -6.73 9.83
N THR A 19 -1.13 -7.49 9.03
CA THR A 19 -2.44 -7.08 8.53
C THR A 19 -3.56 -7.74 9.31
N ASP A 20 -3.62 -9.07 9.32
CA ASP A 20 -4.78 -9.77 9.84
C ASP A 20 -4.87 -9.70 11.37
N ALA A 21 -3.76 -9.85 12.08
CA ALA A 21 -3.76 -9.72 13.54
C ALA A 21 -3.74 -8.25 14.00
N LEU A 22 -2.69 -7.52 13.67
CA LEU A 22 -2.47 -6.20 14.27
C LEU A 22 -3.41 -5.12 13.71
N ARG A 23 -3.60 -5.03 12.39
CA ARG A 23 -4.49 -4.01 11.83
C ARG A 23 -5.96 -4.34 12.04
N THR A 24 -6.35 -5.61 11.86
CA THR A 24 -7.76 -5.99 11.88
C THR A 24 -8.27 -6.19 13.30
N HIS A 25 -7.50 -6.82 14.17
CA HIS A 25 -7.96 -7.17 15.52
C HIS A 25 -7.47 -6.22 16.62
N PHE A 26 -6.39 -5.49 16.40
CA PHE A 26 -5.88 -4.55 17.39
C PHE A 26 -6.25 -3.10 17.03
N HIS A 27 -5.62 -2.52 16.00
CA HIS A 27 -5.94 -1.16 15.55
C HIS A 27 -5.51 -0.93 14.10
N PRO A 28 -6.37 -0.35 13.23
CA PRO A 28 -6.04 -0.13 11.82
C PRO A 28 -4.83 0.80 11.61
N ASP A 29 -4.61 1.74 12.51
CA ASP A 29 -3.54 2.74 12.42
C ASP A 29 -2.28 2.39 13.24
N ILE A 30 -2.14 1.17 13.74
CA ILE A 30 -1.01 0.79 14.60
C ILE A 30 0.35 1.09 13.96
N TRP A 31 0.49 0.76 12.67
CA TRP A 31 1.73 1.01 11.92
C TRP A 31 1.87 2.46 11.52
N VAL A 32 0.76 3.15 11.26
CA VAL A 32 0.73 4.59 10.96
C VAL A 32 1.27 5.36 12.16
N ALA A 33 0.73 5.13 13.35
CA ALA A 33 1.17 5.81 14.58
C ALA A 33 2.66 5.57 14.88
N ALA A 34 3.14 4.33 14.69
CA ALA A 34 4.55 4.01 14.88
C ALA A 34 5.44 4.73 13.86
N CYS A 35 5.01 4.82 12.60
CA CYS A 35 5.72 5.50 11.53
C CYS A 35 5.73 7.01 11.71
N GLU A 36 4.60 7.63 12.00
CA GLU A 36 4.47 9.07 12.27
C GLU A 36 5.38 9.51 13.40
N ARG A 37 5.38 8.78 14.52
CA ARG A 37 6.28 9.06 15.64
C ARG A 37 7.75 9.07 15.21
N ARG A 38 8.15 8.13 14.35
CA ARG A 38 9.53 8.06 13.86
C ARG A 38 9.86 9.18 12.88
N ILE A 39 8.92 9.57 12.02
CA ILE A 39 9.09 10.67 11.07
C ILE A 39 9.28 11.99 11.83
N VAL A 40 8.40 12.27 12.78
CA VAL A 40 8.44 13.52 13.56
C VAL A 40 9.70 13.62 14.43
N SER A 41 10.28 12.49 14.82
CA SER A 41 11.52 12.47 15.64
C SER A 41 12.81 12.62 14.85
N THR A 42 12.77 12.75 13.51
CA THR A 42 13.95 12.91 12.67
C THR A 42 13.94 14.23 11.90
N GLU A 43 15.11 14.86 11.78
CA GLU A 43 15.34 16.05 10.94
C GLU A 43 15.72 15.68 9.49
N LYS A 44 15.83 14.38 9.20
CA LYS A 44 16.26 13.89 7.89
C LYS A 44 15.06 13.65 6.98
N SER A 45 15.30 13.73 5.69
CA SER A 45 14.32 13.25 4.69
C SER A 45 14.05 11.75 4.88
N VAL A 46 12.79 11.37 4.85
CA VAL A 46 12.34 10.00 5.03
C VAL A 46 11.72 9.47 3.75
N VAL A 47 12.08 8.25 3.38
CA VAL A 47 11.45 7.52 2.28
C VAL A 47 10.83 6.25 2.86
N ILE A 48 9.56 6.02 2.54
CA ILE A 48 8.80 4.83 2.93
C ILE A 48 8.49 4.05 1.65
N SER A 49 9.05 2.85 1.52
CA SER A 49 8.98 2.05 0.29
C SER A 49 7.86 1.00 0.28
N ASP A 50 7.12 0.86 1.36
CA ASP A 50 6.17 -0.23 1.57
C ASP A 50 4.76 0.23 1.99
N CYS A 51 4.38 1.45 1.63
CA CYS A 51 3.02 1.95 1.79
C CYS A 51 2.03 1.13 0.96
N ARG A 52 1.01 0.56 1.62
CA ARG A 52 0.04 -0.34 0.99
C ARG A 52 -1.41 -0.05 1.37
N PHE A 53 -1.67 0.93 2.23
CA PHE A 53 -3.01 1.23 2.72
C PHE A 53 -3.32 2.73 2.60
N PHE A 54 -4.60 3.05 2.38
CA PHE A 54 -5.07 4.43 2.26
C PHE A 54 -4.72 5.29 3.48
N ASN A 55 -4.87 4.74 4.70
CA ASN A 55 -4.53 5.45 5.94
C ASN A 55 -3.02 5.79 6.03
N GLU A 56 -2.15 4.93 5.53
CA GLU A 56 -0.71 5.20 5.45
C GLU A 56 -0.41 6.35 4.48
N LEU A 57 -0.99 6.27 3.27
CA LEU A 57 -0.83 7.30 2.25
C LEU A 57 -1.43 8.64 2.71
N GLN A 58 -2.57 8.61 3.39
CA GLN A 58 -3.18 9.80 3.96
C GLN A 58 -2.31 10.42 5.07
N ALA A 59 -1.72 9.61 5.93
CA ALA A 59 -0.81 10.09 6.98
C ALA A 59 0.41 10.81 6.39
N ILE A 60 1.01 10.26 5.32
CA ILE A 60 2.11 10.92 4.60
C ILE A 60 1.66 12.28 4.06
N LYS A 61 0.48 12.37 3.46
CA LYS A 61 -0.08 13.64 2.98
C LYS A 61 -0.31 14.64 4.10
N ASN A 62 -0.83 14.20 5.23
CA ASN A 62 -1.07 15.04 6.39
C ASN A 62 0.23 15.62 6.98
N LEU A 63 1.33 14.89 6.85
CA LEU A 63 2.68 15.34 7.26
C LEU A 63 3.37 16.19 6.19
N GLY A 64 2.68 16.56 5.11
CA GLY A 64 3.25 17.36 4.01
C GLY A 64 4.12 16.57 3.03
N GLY A 65 4.14 15.26 3.13
CA GLY A 65 4.87 14.37 2.25
C GLY A 65 4.23 14.19 0.88
N LYS A 66 5.00 13.64 -0.06
CA LYS A 66 4.55 13.26 -1.41
C LYS A 66 4.38 11.76 -1.51
N THR A 67 3.38 11.33 -2.26
CA THR A 67 3.13 9.91 -2.55
C THR A 67 3.53 9.60 -3.99
N ALA A 68 4.23 8.48 -4.19
CA ALA A 68 4.67 8.04 -5.51
C ALA A 68 4.26 6.60 -5.78
N VAL A 69 3.98 6.28 -7.04
CA VAL A 69 3.77 4.91 -7.50
C VAL A 69 4.73 4.58 -8.64
N VAL A 70 5.22 3.35 -8.63
CA VAL A 70 6.09 2.83 -9.70
C VAL A 70 5.34 1.74 -10.45
N TRP A 71 5.11 1.95 -11.73
CA TRP A 71 4.49 0.97 -12.62
C TRP A 71 5.54 0.27 -13.46
N ARG A 72 5.58 -1.06 -13.38
CA ARG A 72 6.49 -1.87 -14.20
C ARG A 72 5.78 -2.54 -15.37
N TYR A 73 4.51 -2.86 -15.17
CA TYR A 73 3.65 -3.55 -16.12
C TYR A 73 2.29 -2.86 -16.17
N ASP A 74 1.43 -3.32 -17.03
CA ASP A 74 0.04 -2.91 -17.03
C ASP A 74 -0.63 -3.17 -15.67
N LYS A 75 -1.67 -2.41 -15.40
CA LYS A 75 -2.44 -2.58 -14.16
C LYS A 75 -3.03 -3.98 -14.12
N PRO A 76 -2.99 -4.66 -12.96
CA PRO A 76 -3.57 -5.99 -12.81
C PRO A 76 -5.06 -5.99 -13.16
N GLU A 77 -5.59 -7.13 -13.60
CA GLU A 77 -7.00 -7.32 -13.93
C GLU A 77 -7.97 -6.86 -12.83
N TRP A 78 -7.59 -7.09 -11.58
CA TRP A 78 -8.39 -6.69 -10.41
C TRP A 78 -8.33 -5.20 -10.08
N TRP A 79 -7.47 -4.41 -10.71
CA TRP A 79 -7.21 -3.01 -10.36
C TRP A 79 -8.46 -2.14 -10.32
N ASN A 80 -9.30 -2.21 -11.35
CA ASN A 80 -10.51 -1.40 -11.44
C ASN A 80 -11.51 -1.75 -10.34
N ASN A 81 -11.69 -3.05 -10.06
CA ASN A 81 -12.56 -3.52 -8.98
C ASN A 81 -12.07 -3.02 -7.61
N ALA A 82 -10.79 -3.18 -7.34
CA ALA A 82 -10.17 -2.70 -6.10
C ALA A 82 -10.29 -1.18 -5.95
N SER A 83 -10.06 -0.42 -7.02
CA SER A 83 -10.17 1.05 -7.01
C SER A 83 -11.58 1.53 -6.66
N ILE A 84 -12.60 0.92 -7.26
CA ILE A 84 -14.01 1.23 -6.97
C ILE A 84 -14.33 0.92 -5.50
N LEU A 85 -13.89 -0.23 -4.99
CA LEU A 85 -14.10 -0.65 -3.62
C LEU A 85 -13.46 0.30 -2.61
N ASN A 86 -12.20 0.66 -2.83
CA ASN A 86 -11.47 1.55 -1.94
C ASN A 86 -12.10 2.95 -1.91
N GLN A 87 -12.49 3.49 -3.06
CA GLN A 87 -13.17 4.79 -3.16
C GLN A 87 -14.56 4.76 -2.49
N ALA A 88 -15.31 3.68 -2.64
CA ALA A 88 -16.59 3.50 -1.98
C ALA A 88 -16.43 3.44 -0.45
N SER A 89 -15.40 2.76 0.05
CA SER A 89 -15.09 2.68 1.48
C SER A 89 -14.75 4.04 2.08
N VAL A 90 -13.96 4.86 1.39
CA VAL A 90 -13.66 6.23 1.79
C VAL A 90 -14.90 7.12 1.80
N SER A 91 -15.80 6.91 0.83
CA SER A 91 -17.05 7.70 0.69
C SER A 91 -18.18 7.23 1.58
N LYS A 92 -17.96 6.26 2.48
CA LYS A 92 -18.97 5.63 3.35
C LYS A 92 -20.21 5.10 2.60
N LYS A 93 -20.04 4.66 1.35
CA LYS A 93 -21.11 4.05 0.56
C LYS A 93 -21.44 2.63 1.03
N PRO A 94 -22.69 2.13 0.80
CA PRO A 94 -23.13 0.85 1.33
C PRO A 94 -22.24 -0.34 0.96
N MET A 95 -22.10 -1.28 1.89
CA MET A 95 -21.08 -2.34 1.95
C MET A 95 -21.28 -3.53 1.00
N HIS A 96 -22.35 -3.59 0.21
CA HIS A 96 -22.55 -4.68 -0.76
C HIS A 96 -21.50 -4.73 -1.88
N ILE A 97 -20.62 -3.73 -1.93
CA ILE A 97 -19.49 -3.66 -2.88
C ILE A 97 -18.20 -4.26 -2.27
N VAL A 98 -18.09 -4.39 -0.95
CA VAL A 98 -16.83 -4.75 -0.24
C VAL A 98 -16.44 -6.22 -0.43
N ASP A 99 -17.38 -7.12 -0.63
CA ASP A 99 -17.11 -8.55 -0.83
C ASP A 99 -16.58 -8.89 -2.24
N GLY A 100 -16.62 -7.93 -3.17
CA GLY A 100 -16.30 -8.18 -4.57
C GLY A 100 -14.84 -8.60 -4.83
N MET A 101 -13.87 -8.07 -4.08
CA MET A 101 -12.46 -8.46 -4.26
C MET A 101 -12.19 -9.87 -3.74
N LYS A 102 -12.64 -10.19 -2.54
CA LYS A 102 -12.43 -11.51 -1.93
C LYS A 102 -13.15 -12.61 -2.71
N ALA A 103 -14.33 -12.32 -3.25
CA ALA A 103 -15.09 -13.26 -4.04
C ALA A 103 -14.50 -13.52 -5.44
N ARG A 104 -13.97 -12.47 -6.09
CA ARG A 104 -13.45 -12.57 -7.47
C ARG A 104 -11.97 -12.89 -7.55
N HIS A 105 -11.21 -12.46 -6.55
CA HIS A 105 -9.75 -12.57 -6.49
C HIS A 105 -9.30 -13.06 -5.10
N PRO A 106 -9.69 -14.27 -4.67
CA PRO A 106 -9.43 -14.80 -3.33
C PRO A 106 -7.93 -14.95 -3.03
N ASP A 107 -7.12 -15.13 -4.06
CA ASP A 107 -5.67 -15.31 -3.95
C ASP A 107 -4.91 -13.99 -3.80
N VAL A 108 -5.59 -12.84 -3.99
CA VAL A 108 -4.96 -11.52 -3.86
C VAL A 108 -5.17 -10.99 -2.45
N HIS A 109 -4.11 -10.99 -1.66
CA HIS A 109 -4.17 -10.51 -0.29
C HIS A 109 -4.53 -9.01 -0.22
N LYS A 110 -5.27 -8.62 0.83
CA LYS A 110 -5.75 -7.24 1.03
C LYS A 110 -4.64 -6.18 0.91
N SER A 111 -3.45 -6.44 1.42
CA SER A 111 -2.32 -5.50 1.34
C SER A 111 -1.80 -5.24 -0.08
N GLU A 112 -2.17 -6.07 -1.06
CA GLU A 112 -1.76 -5.87 -2.45
C GLU A 112 -2.66 -4.88 -3.19
N TRP A 113 -3.93 -4.76 -2.79
CA TRP A 113 -4.90 -3.94 -3.48
C TRP A 113 -5.47 -2.77 -2.67
N SER A 114 -5.20 -2.68 -1.36
CA SER A 114 -5.77 -1.63 -0.49
C SER A 114 -5.28 -0.21 -0.80
N TRP A 115 -4.34 -0.03 -1.71
CA TRP A 115 -3.87 1.26 -2.21
C TRP A 115 -4.42 1.60 -3.62
N ALA A 116 -5.11 0.67 -4.26
CA ALA A 116 -5.68 0.88 -5.60
C ALA A 116 -6.69 2.02 -5.60
N GLY A 117 -6.62 2.89 -6.60
CA GLY A 117 -7.46 4.07 -6.70
C GLY A 117 -6.99 5.29 -5.90
N TRP A 118 -5.87 5.21 -5.18
CA TRP A 118 -5.23 6.38 -4.60
C TRP A 118 -4.71 7.31 -5.69
N LYS A 119 -4.88 8.63 -5.49
CA LYS A 119 -4.33 9.64 -6.39
C LYS A 119 -2.92 10.01 -5.94
N PHE A 120 -1.93 9.43 -6.60
CA PHE A 120 -0.53 9.70 -6.32
C PHE A 120 -0.09 11.07 -6.83
N ASP A 121 0.84 11.72 -6.13
CA ASP A 121 1.45 12.98 -6.57
C ASP A 121 2.45 12.74 -7.71
N ILE A 122 3.07 11.55 -7.73
CA ILE A 122 4.11 11.19 -8.69
C ILE A 122 3.83 9.79 -9.22
N GLU A 123 3.82 9.65 -10.55
CA GLU A 123 3.80 8.37 -11.23
C GLU A 123 5.11 8.15 -12.00
N LEU A 124 5.77 7.03 -11.72
CA LEU A 124 7.00 6.61 -12.36
C LEU A 124 6.73 5.35 -13.19
N LEU A 125 7.18 5.36 -14.43
CA LEU A 125 7.12 4.21 -15.32
C LEU A 125 8.47 3.50 -15.33
N ASN A 126 8.49 2.23 -14.94
CA ASN A 126 9.65 1.35 -14.97
C ASN A 126 9.50 0.34 -16.11
N THR A 127 9.36 0.84 -17.34
CA THR A 127 9.15 0.03 -18.55
C THR A 127 10.42 -0.15 -19.37
N SER A 128 11.53 0.42 -18.92
CA SER A 128 12.81 0.42 -19.63
C SER A 128 13.97 0.02 -18.69
N THR A 129 15.12 0.65 -18.83
CA THR A 129 16.33 0.37 -18.06
C THR A 129 16.25 0.97 -16.64
N LEU A 130 17.06 0.38 -15.73
CA LEU A 130 17.22 0.92 -14.37
C LEU A 130 17.76 2.36 -14.39
N GLU A 131 18.59 2.69 -15.35
CA GLU A 131 19.17 4.02 -15.51
C GLU A 131 18.11 5.07 -15.90
N GLU A 132 17.23 4.72 -16.81
CA GLU A 132 16.08 5.59 -17.14
C GLU A 132 15.13 5.78 -15.96
N LEU A 133 14.82 4.72 -15.22
CA LEU A 133 14.02 4.86 -14.02
C LEU A 133 14.67 5.80 -13.01
N ARG A 134 15.99 5.64 -12.79
CA ARG A 134 16.76 6.52 -11.91
C ARG A 134 16.71 7.98 -12.36
N ARG A 135 16.90 8.24 -13.62
CA ARG A 135 16.81 9.59 -14.20
C ARG A 135 15.44 10.19 -14.01
N HIS A 136 14.36 9.46 -14.34
CA HIS A 136 12.99 9.92 -14.15
C HIS A 136 12.66 10.17 -12.67
N THR A 137 13.20 9.33 -11.77
CA THR A 137 13.01 9.50 -10.33
C THR A 137 13.65 10.79 -9.84
N LEU A 138 14.90 11.06 -10.24
CA LEU A 138 15.60 12.30 -9.88
C LEU A 138 14.86 13.53 -10.41
N ASP A 139 14.42 13.50 -11.66
CA ASP A 139 13.70 14.61 -12.28
C ASP A 139 12.35 14.93 -11.62
N LYS A 140 11.64 13.93 -11.10
CA LYS A 140 10.30 14.11 -10.53
C LYS A 140 10.27 14.29 -9.01
N ILE A 141 11.26 13.77 -8.31
CA ILE A 141 11.27 13.77 -6.83
C ILE A 141 12.18 14.86 -6.28
N VAL A 142 13.30 15.15 -6.95
CA VAL A 142 14.34 16.07 -6.42
C VAL A 142 14.10 17.51 -6.85
N ARG A 143 13.22 17.75 -7.80
CA ARG A 143 12.72 19.10 -8.15
C ARG A 143 11.48 19.43 -7.32
#